data_388c149382e87e7a6e0668f25be4ef64
#
_entry.id   388c149382e87e7a6e0668f25be4ef64
#
_cell.length_a   1.000
_cell.length_b   1.000
_cell.length_c   1.000
_cell.angle_alpha   90.00
_cell.angle_beta   90.00
_cell.angle_gamma   90.00
#
_symmetry.space_group_name_H-M   'P 1'
#
loop_
_entity.id
_entity.type
_entity.pdbx_description
1 polymer ?
#
loop_
_entity_poly.entity_id
_entity_poly.type
_entity_poly.pdbx_seq_one_letter_code
_entity_poly.pdbx_strand_id
1 'polypeptide(L)'
;MKRLKNIGFLLLAVCLISCNSNYSPTSNSTSSNNEVIKTGLSNVSIIEGSTLDDKDNPLIKWEGRYQLRIGNRVEKSQVYLYHTATGFDIDFEGTYLEVTFHHTQENDIYFDFAIDDESLPNINNRRFFLPKTETETTIVLASDLSFGHHKIRCLKMSEARDAYTSISKFRTDGNFYYRKGIDNNKLKFMCLNASSGSGYGVLSYSEGSSKYSRTTKNSSSLHSYMFMTARRFDADIHYVAQAGWGIRFPSTQAIPNVFDYTGVTPSNNVNGALTTGVWDHSSYVPDVIMMHLGGNDIDRSDFNLTDYKEAVVSFVEKLHYLYPLAKVLWLHTNTDSGGYGFTALEECGAVSKGYAKEVIFPKVGKGETGLNTYGASSHHSFKSHLDASKIITNFISETYHYQVVNEPLTFEQFDFMIEK
;
A
#
# COMPACT_ATOMS: atom_id res chain seq x y z
N MET A 1 15.43 14.94 68.76
CA MET A 1 14.80 13.59 68.72
C MET A 1 14.00 13.45 67.44
N LYS A 2 14.28 12.47 66.63
CA LYS A 2 13.58 11.73 65.61
C LYS A 2 14.36 11.61 64.28
N ARG A 3 14.89 10.49 64.21
CA ARG A 3 15.36 9.49 63.24
C ARG A 3 15.26 9.85 61.76
N LEU A 4 16.43 9.94 61.12
CA LEU A 4 16.68 9.71 59.71
C LEU A 4 16.34 8.26 59.34
N LYS A 5 15.62 8.06 58.24
CA LYS A 5 15.56 6.77 57.53
C LYS A 5 16.36 6.87 56.23
N ASN A 6 17.38 6.02 56.16
CA ASN A 6 18.20 5.78 54.98
C ASN A 6 17.36 5.15 53.87
N ILE A 7 17.41 5.72 52.66
CA ILE A 7 17.01 5.06 51.43
C ILE A 7 18.28 4.78 50.63
N GLY A 8 18.61 3.50 50.53
CA GLY A 8 19.77 3.04 49.77
C GLY A 8 19.55 3.19 48.29
N PHE A 9 20.50 3.82 47.59
CA PHE A 9 20.63 3.81 46.17
C PHE A 9 21.27 2.49 45.73
N LEU A 10 20.53 1.71 44.95
CA LEU A 10 21.05 0.52 44.26
C LEU A 10 21.65 0.99 42.93
N LEU A 11 22.98 1.05 42.85
CA LEU A 11 23.70 1.24 41.60
C LEU A 11 23.63 -0.07 40.79
N LEU A 12 22.93 -0.06 39.69
CA LEU A 12 23.00 -1.13 38.68
C LEU A 12 24.18 -0.83 37.76
N ALA A 13 25.25 -1.59 37.89
CA ALA A 13 26.37 -1.57 36.97
C ALA A 13 25.96 -2.26 35.67
N VAL A 14 25.87 -1.49 34.58
CA VAL A 14 25.71 -2.05 33.24
C VAL A 14 27.10 -2.41 32.71
N CYS A 15 27.39 -3.70 32.64
CA CYS A 15 28.55 -4.22 31.93
C CYS A 15 28.35 -4.06 30.43
N LEU A 16 29.08 -3.14 29.82
CA LEU A 16 29.23 -3.08 28.34
C LEU A 16 30.16 -4.23 27.92
N ILE A 17 29.58 -5.31 27.42
CA ILE A 17 30.34 -6.34 26.70
C ILE A 17 30.34 -5.91 25.23
N SER A 18 31.48 -5.40 24.79
CA SER A 18 31.80 -5.19 23.39
C SER A 18 32.06 -6.55 22.74
N CYS A 19 31.09 -7.10 22.03
CA CYS A 19 31.32 -8.23 21.12
C CYS A 19 31.50 -7.71 19.69
N ASN A 20 32.76 -7.58 19.28
CA ASN A 20 33.12 -7.57 17.86
C ASN A 20 32.85 -8.97 17.32
N SER A 21 31.76 -9.18 16.62
CA SER A 21 31.58 -10.36 15.79
C SER A 21 31.54 -9.94 14.33
N ASN A 22 32.65 -10.23 13.61
CA ASN A 22 32.67 -10.29 12.17
C ASN A 22 31.68 -11.37 11.71
N TYR A 23 30.48 -10.98 11.37
CA TYR A 23 29.49 -11.87 10.77
C TYR A 23 29.67 -11.84 9.25
N SER A 24 30.36 -12.83 8.71
CA SER A 24 30.28 -13.18 7.28
C SER A 24 29.02 -14.00 7.09
N PRO A 25 28.06 -13.58 6.25
CA PRO A 25 26.92 -14.43 5.95
C PRO A 25 27.37 -15.57 5.04
N THR A 26 27.63 -16.74 5.63
CA THR A 26 27.62 -17.98 4.87
C THR A 26 26.17 -18.23 4.45
N SER A 27 25.95 -18.23 3.14
CA SER A 27 24.70 -18.66 2.51
C SER A 27 24.43 -20.13 2.79
N ASN A 28 23.83 -20.42 3.93
CA ASN A 28 23.12 -21.69 4.10
C ASN A 28 21.69 -21.44 3.67
N SER A 29 21.37 -21.79 2.43
CA SER A 29 20.00 -22.01 1.99
C SER A 29 19.43 -23.22 2.73
N THR A 30 18.99 -23.01 3.96
CA THR A 30 17.99 -23.88 4.56
C THR A 30 16.69 -23.55 3.85
N SER A 31 16.32 -24.34 2.84
CA SER A 31 14.95 -24.44 2.39
C SER A 31 14.12 -24.79 3.63
N SER A 32 13.49 -23.80 4.24
CA SER A 32 12.37 -24.04 5.13
C SER A 32 11.31 -24.69 4.23
N ASN A 33 11.13 -26.00 4.36
CA ASN A 33 9.98 -26.67 3.83
C ASN A 33 8.77 -26.04 4.53
N ASN A 34 8.21 -25.00 3.94
CA ASN A 34 6.90 -24.50 4.30
C ASN A 34 5.92 -25.58 3.88
N GLU A 35 5.59 -26.45 4.81
CA GLU A 35 4.67 -27.55 4.59
C GLU A 35 3.29 -26.93 4.38
N VAL A 36 2.86 -26.87 3.12
CA VAL A 36 1.56 -26.34 2.74
C VAL A 36 0.53 -27.40 3.14
N ILE A 37 -0.29 -27.09 4.14
CA ILE A 37 -1.26 -28.03 4.70
C ILE A 37 -2.60 -27.88 4.01
N LYS A 38 -3.09 -28.94 3.37
CA LYS A 38 -4.43 -28.98 2.77
C LYS A 38 -5.51 -28.87 3.83
N THR A 39 -6.51 -28.05 3.57
CA THR A 39 -7.65 -27.85 4.49
C THR A 39 -8.77 -28.87 4.31
N GLY A 40 -8.84 -29.54 3.16
CA GLY A 40 -10.00 -30.33 2.75
C GLY A 40 -11.22 -29.50 2.31
N LEU A 41 -11.07 -28.18 2.21
CA LEU A 41 -12.13 -27.26 1.83
C LEU A 41 -12.00 -26.82 0.37
N SER A 42 -13.04 -26.99 -0.42
CA SER A 42 -13.15 -26.45 -1.79
C SER A 42 -14.00 -25.16 -1.86
N ASN A 43 -14.60 -24.79 -0.76
CA ASN A 43 -15.50 -23.65 -0.63
C ASN A 43 -15.24 -22.93 0.68
N VAL A 44 -14.86 -21.66 0.62
CA VAL A 44 -14.59 -20.85 1.80
C VAL A 44 -15.48 -19.62 1.75
N SER A 45 -16.46 -19.58 2.64
CA SER A 45 -17.25 -18.38 2.88
C SER A 45 -16.68 -17.62 4.07
N ILE A 46 -16.67 -16.31 3.99
CA ILE A 46 -16.32 -15.43 5.11
C ILE A 46 -17.53 -15.41 6.07
N ILE A 47 -17.83 -16.52 6.71
CA ILE A 47 -19.02 -16.61 7.55
C ILE A 47 -18.66 -16.89 8.99
N GLU A 48 -17.71 -17.73 9.23
CA GLU A 48 -17.47 -18.24 10.58
C GLU A 48 -15.99 -18.04 10.89
N GLY A 49 -15.74 -17.08 11.76
CA GLY A 49 -14.46 -16.52 12.15
C GLY A 49 -13.31 -17.47 12.51
N SER A 50 -13.51 -18.76 12.36
CA SER A 50 -12.52 -19.73 12.80
C SER A 50 -11.43 -20.05 11.75
N THR A 51 -11.71 -19.91 10.45
CA THR A 51 -10.74 -20.33 9.42
C THR A 51 -10.00 -19.17 8.74
N LEU A 52 -10.58 -17.98 8.76
CA LEU A 52 -10.01 -16.80 8.10
C LEU A 52 -9.26 -15.87 9.06
N ASP A 53 -9.61 -15.95 10.34
CA ASP A 53 -9.10 -15.10 11.42
C ASP A 53 -8.13 -15.84 12.36
N ASP A 54 -7.78 -17.09 12.03
CA ASP A 54 -6.73 -17.81 12.74
C ASP A 54 -5.38 -17.22 12.37
N LYS A 55 -4.84 -16.35 13.24
CA LYS A 55 -3.54 -15.71 13.08
C LYS A 55 -2.40 -16.73 12.92
N ASP A 56 -2.61 -17.95 13.42
CA ASP A 56 -1.62 -19.02 13.37
C ASP A 56 -1.72 -19.85 12.09
N ASN A 57 -2.89 -19.90 11.44
CA ASN A 57 -3.12 -20.67 10.22
C ASN A 57 -4.09 -19.95 9.24
N PRO A 58 -3.74 -18.78 8.71
CA PRO A 58 -4.61 -18.08 7.78
C PRO A 58 -4.73 -18.84 6.45
N LEU A 59 -5.95 -18.91 5.89
CA LEU A 59 -6.17 -19.35 4.51
C LEU A 59 -5.85 -18.25 3.50
N ILE A 60 -6.09 -17.01 3.88
CA ILE A 60 -5.96 -15.85 3.02
C ILE A 60 -5.03 -14.86 3.70
N LYS A 61 -4.01 -14.41 2.97
CA LYS A 61 -3.27 -13.22 3.35
C LYS A 61 -3.99 -12.01 2.75
N TRP A 62 -4.58 -11.19 3.61
CA TRP A 62 -5.14 -9.92 3.19
C TRP A 62 -4.02 -8.90 2.97
N GLU A 63 -4.07 -8.23 1.83
CA GLU A 63 -3.11 -7.20 1.43
C GLU A 63 -3.69 -5.81 1.67
N GLY A 64 -2.87 -4.91 2.23
CA GLY A 64 -3.32 -3.56 2.57
C GLY A 64 -4.22 -3.51 3.80
N ARG A 65 -4.91 -2.39 3.99
CA ARG A 65 -5.86 -2.21 5.10
C ARG A 65 -7.23 -2.76 4.72
N TYR A 66 -7.73 -3.67 5.50
CA TYR A 66 -9.03 -4.31 5.29
C TYR A 66 -9.89 -4.26 6.56
N GLN A 67 -11.20 -4.46 6.41
CA GLN A 67 -12.12 -4.57 7.53
C GLN A 67 -12.95 -5.83 7.41
N LEU A 68 -12.79 -6.74 8.36
CA LEU A 68 -13.71 -7.86 8.51
C LEU A 68 -15.01 -7.37 9.18
N ARG A 69 -16.14 -7.63 8.56
CA ARG A 69 -17.48 -7.46 9.17
C ARG A 69 -18.18 -8.80 9.24
N ILE A 70 -18.45 -9.22 10.46
CA ILE A 70 -19.21 -10.44 10.70
C ILE A 70 -20.68 -10.16 10.43
N GLY A 71 -21.26 -10.95 9.55
CA GLY A 71 -22.67 -10.88 9.21
C GLY A 71 -23.57 -11.45 10.31
N ASN A 72 -24.85 -11.37 10.09
CA ASN A 72 -25.88 -11.95 10.92
C ASN A 72 -26.67 -13.01 10.13
N ARG A 73 -27.84 -13.41 10.60
CA ARG A 73 -28.70 -14.42 9.91
C ARG A 73 -29.14 -14.00 8.50
N VAL A 74 -29.11 -12.72 8.18
CA VAL A 74 -29.59 -12.15 6.91
C VAL A 74 -28.41 -11.70 6.04
N GLU A 75 -27.37 -11.12 6.65
CA GLU A 75 -26.20 -10.57 5.96
C GLU A 75 -25.05 -11.56 6.01
N LYS A 76 -24.37 -11.75 4.88
CA LYS A 76 -23.14 -12.54 4.80
C LYS A 76 -21.99 -11.78 5.49
N SER A 77 -21.10 -12.49 6.15
CA SER A 77 -19.81 -11.90 6.57
C SER A 77 -18.98 -11.54 5.34
N GLN A 78 -18.24 -10.43 5.42
CA GLN A 78 -17.48 -9.90 4.30
C GLN A 78 -16.18 -9.24 4.78
N VAL A 79 -15.14 -9.30 3.96
CA VAL A 79 -13.94 -8.49 4.12
C VAL A 79 -14.00 -7.31 3.17
N TYR A 80 -14.00 -6.10 3.72
CA TYR A 80 -14.10 -4.85 2.99
C TYR A 80 -12.72 -4.32 2.59
N LEU A 81 -12.60 -3.90 1.33
CA LEU A 81 -11.42 -3.33 0.70
C LEU A 81 -11.71 -1.90 0.25
N TYR A 82 -11.19 -0.92 0.99
CA TYR A 82 -11.43 0.51 0.72
C TYR A 82 -10.33 1.14 -0.13
N HIS A 83 -9.11 1.15 0.39
CA HIS A 83 -7.97 1.77 -0.29
C HIS A 83 -7.59 1.05 -1.57
N THR A 84 -6.84 1.74 -2.41
CA THR A 84 -6.14 1.13 -3.53
C THR A 84 -5.02 0.20 -3.05
N ALA A 85 -4.55 -0.72 -3.88
CA ALA A 85 -3.58 -1.77 -3.54
C ALA A 85 -4.00 -2.65 -2.34
N THR A 86 -5.30 -2.74 -2.05
CA THR A 86 -5.86 -3.72 -1.11
C THR A 86 -6.35 -4.95 -1.87
N GLY A 87 -6.27 -6.10 -1.25
CA GLY A 87 -6.68 -7.35 -1.88
C GLY A 87 -6.32 -8.57 -1.08
N PHE A 88 -5.94 -9.63 -1.76
CA PHE A 88 -5.64 -10.90 -1.13
C PHE A 88 -4.56 -11.69 -1.87
N ASP A 89 -4.00 -12.64 -1.15
CA ASP A 89 -3.11 -13.66 -1.63
C ASP A 89 -3.60 -15.00 -1.08
N ILE A 90 -3.86 -15.99 -1.96
CA ILE A 90 -4.47 -17.27 -1.63
C ILE A 90 -3.78 -18.42 -2.36
N ASP A 91 -3.61 -19.54 -1.65
CA ASP A 91 -3.06 -20.77 -2.20
C ASP A 91 -4.14 -21.85 -2.30
N PHE A 92 -4.20 -22.55 -3.44
CA PHE A 92 -5.17 -23.62 -3.68
C PHE A 92 -4.59 -24.75 -4.53
N GLU A 93 -5.18 -25.94 -4.42
CA GLU A 93 -5.01 -27.04 -5.36
C GLU A 93 -6.24 -27.10 -6.25
N GLY A 94 -6.04 -27.24 -7.54
CA GLY A 94 -7.15 -27.37 -8.47
C GLY A 94 -6.79 -26.87 -9.86
N THR A 95 -7.81 -26.72 -10.71
CA THR A 95 -7.70 -26.16 -12.05
C THR A 95 -8.42 -24.82 -12.17
N TYR A 96 -9.11 -24.39 -11.06
CA TYR A 96 -10.10 -23.34 -11.08
C TYR A 96 -10.16 -22.57 -9.77
N LEU A 97 -10.30 -21.25 -9.86
CA LEU A 97 -10.61 -20.38 -8.71
C LEU A 97 -11.62 -19.29 -9.10
N GLU A 98 -12.68 -19.16 -8.32
CA GLU A 98 -13.60 -18.03 -8.39
C GLU A 98 -13.72 -17.29 -7.05
N VAL A 99 -14.05 -16.00 -7.14
CA VAL A 99 -14.23 -15.10 -6.00
C VAL A 99 -15.53 -14.33 -6.15
N THR A 100 -16.34 -14.27 -5.10
CA THR A 100 -17.58 -13.48 -5.05
C THR A 100 -17.31 -12.15 -4.38
N PHE A 101 -17.47 -11.08 -5.14
CA PHE A 101 -17.37 -9.69 -4.71
C PHE A 101 -18.76 -9.07 -4.51
N HIS A 102 -18.86 -8.19 -3.51
CA HIS A 102 -19.96 -7.24 -3.37
C HIS A 102 -19.40 -5.85 -3.50
N HIS A 103 -20.05 -4.96 -4.21
CA HIS A 103 -19.48 -3.65 -4.49
C HIS A 103 -20.54 -2.56 -4.63
N THR A 104 -20.09 -1.32 -4.45
CA THR A 104 -20.91 -0.13 -4.63
C THR A 104 -21.02 0.23 -6.11
N GLN A 105 -22.02 1.05 -6.44
CA GLN A 105 -22.41 1.35 -7.81
C GLN A 105 -21.97 2.76 -8.27
N GLU A 106 -21.05 3.41 -7.55
CA GLU A 106 -20.58 4.75 -7.92
C GLU A 106 -19.74 4.73 -9.20
N ASN A 107 -18.79 3.77 -9.27
CA ASN A 107 -17.90 3.60 -10.44
C ASN A 107 -17.51 2.14 -10.61
N ASP A 108 -17.03 1.79 -11.80
CA ASP A 108 -16.38 0.51 -12.04
C ASP A 108 -15.12 0.38 -11.18
N ILE A 109 -14.89 -0.79 -10.59
CA ILE A 109 -13.75 -1.06 -9.72
C ILE A 109 -12.80 -2.01 -10.42
N TYR A 110 -11.58 -1.55 -10.69
CA TYR A 110 -10.58 -2.33 -11.42
C TYR A 110 -9.63 -3.06 -10.47
N PHE A 111 -9.28 -4.28 -10.88
CA PHE A 111 -8.32 -5.16 -10.20
C PHE A 111 -7.28 -5.67 -11.21
N ASP A 112 -6.10 -5.97 -10.69
CA ASP A 112 -5.07 -6.71 -11.37
C ASP A 112 -4.69 -7.93 -10.52
N PHE A 113 -4.36 -9.07 -11.15
CA PHE A 113 -3.97 -10.26 -10.43
C PHE A 113 -2.82 -11.01 -11.10
N ALA A 114 -2.14 -11.82 -10.32
CA ALA A 114 -1.02 -12.65 -10.74
C ALA A 114 -1.28 -14.10 -10.34
N ILE A 115 -0.86 -15.04 -11.17
CA ILE A 115 -0.95 -16.48 -10.92
C ILE A 115 0.49 -17.03 -10.82
N ASP A 116 0.74 -17.82 -9.78
CA ASP A 116 2.00 -18.52 -9.54
C ASP A 116 3.22 -17.57 -9.54
N ASP A 117 4.14 -17.73 -10.48
CA ASP A 117 5.39 -16.95 -10.59
C ASP A 117 5.20 -15.57 -11.25
N GLU A 118 4.00 -15.22 -11.65
CA GLU A 118 3.71 -13.88 -12.18
C GLU A 118 3.84 -12.81 -11.08
N SER A 119 4.08 -11.58 -11.47
CA SER A 119 4.18 -10.44 -10.54
C SER A 119 3.16 -9.36 -10.85
N LEU A 120 2.85 -8.52 -9.85
CA LEU A 120 2.03 -7.32 -10.02
C LEU A 120 2.93 -6.07 -10.18
N PRO A 121 2.48 -5.08 -11.00
CA PRO A 121 1.38 -5.16 -11.96
C PRO A 121 1.66 -6.23 -13.03
N ASN A 122 0.58 -6.84 -13.54
CA ASN A 122 0.73 -8.02 -14.39
C ASN A 122 0.95 -7.65 -15.87
N ILE A 123 2.02 -8.19 -16.45
CA ILE A 123 2.37 -7.97 -17.86
C ILE A 123 1.58 -8.87 -18.84
N ASN A 124 0.81 -9.84 -18.33
CA ASN A 124 0.03 -10.79 -19.11
C ASN A 124 -1.46 -10.39 -19.22
N ASN A 125 -1.80 -9.12 -18.94
CA ASN A 125 -3.16 -8.59 -19.03
C ASN A 125 -4.19 -9.35 -18.18
N ARG A 126 -3.87 -9.63 -16.92
CA ARG A 126 -4.80 -10.29 -15.99
C ARG A 126 -5.69 -9.29 -15.24
N ARG A 127 -6.16 -8.30 -15.94
CA ARG A 127 -7.01 -7.25 -15.40
C ARG A 127 -8.47 -7.57 -15.57
N PHE A 128 -9.28 -7.33 -14.53
CA PHE A 128 -10.74 -7.36 -14.61
C PHE A 128 -11.35 -6.14 -13.92
N PHE A 129 -12.66 -5.99 -14.02
CA PHE A 129 -13.39 -4.96 -13.28
C PHE A 129 -14.74 -5.48 -12.77
N LEU A 130 -15.21 -4.86 -11.70
CA LEU A 130 -16.55 -5.02 -11.16
C LEU A 130 -17.40 -3.88 -11.71
N PRO A 131 -18.45 -4.17 -12.49
CA PRO A 131 -19.24 -3.15 -13.16
C PRO A 131 -20.15 -2.40 -12.16
N LYS A 132 -20.19 -1.09 -12.25
CA LYS A 132 -21.08 -0.26 -11.41
C LYS A 132 -22.57 -0.54 -11.57
N THR A 133 -22.96 -1.31 -12.56
CA THR A 133 -24.34 -1.75 -12.79
C THR A 133 -24.77 -2.92 -11.91
N GLU A 134 -23.84 -3.57 -11.25
CA GLU A 134 -24.04 -4.73 -10.40
C GLU A 134 -23.74 -4.38 -8.93
N THR A 135 -24.25 -5.17 -8.01
CA THR A 135 -23.93 -5.08 -6.56
C THR A 135 -23.22 -6.33 -6.03
N GLU A 136 -23.30 -7.41 -6.77
CA GLU A 136 -22.60 -8.67 -6.52
C GLU A 136 -22.09 -9.23 -7.86
N THR A 137 -20.83 -9.61 -7.91
CA THR A 137 -20.21 -10.19 -9.11
C THR A 137 -19.29 -11.35 -8.68
N THR A 138 -19.46 -12.51 -9.31
CA THR A 138 -18.50 -13.62 -9.16
C THR A 138 -17.54 -13.62 -10.35
N ILE A 139 -16.26 -13.51 -10.04
CA ILE A 139 -15.15 -13.48 -11.01
C ILE A 139 -14.42 -14.80 -10.99
N VAL A 140 -14.24 -15.42 -12.14
CA VAL A 140 -13.34 -16.55 -12.35
C VAL A 140 -11.94 -15.99 -12.58
N LEU A 141 -11.05 -16.13 -11.60
CA LEU A 141 -9.66 -15.67 -11.69
C LEU A 141 -8.76 -16.67 -12.39
N ALA A 142 -9.07 -17.97 -12.26
CA ALA A 142 -8.35 -19.03 -12.91
C ALA A 142 -9.31 -20.09 -13.44
N SER A 143 -9.04 -20.58 -14.65
CA SER A 143 -9.69 -21.73 -15.27
C SER A 143 -8.67 -22.44 -16.16
N ASP A 144 -8.88 -23.74 -16.35
CA ASP A 144 -8.07 -24.56 -17.25
C ASP A 144 -6.56 -24.63 -16.87
N LEU A 145 -6.25 -24.40 -15.59
CA LEU A 145 -4.91 -24.66 -15.08
C LEU A 145 -4.64 -26.17 -15.04
N SER A 146 -3.37 -26.58 -15.05
CA SER A 146 -3.03 -27.95 -14.72
C SER A 146 -3.43 -28.25 -13.28
N PHE A 147 -4.04 -29.43 -13.01
CA PHE A 147 -4.36 -29.77 -11.63
C PHE A 147 -3.08 -29.82 -10.78
N GLY A 148 -3.02 -28.96 -9.76
CA GLY A 148 -1.85 -28.81 -8.90
C GLY A 148 -1.98 -27.67 -7.91
N HIS A 149 -0.87 -27.37 -7.22
CA HIS A 149 -0.79 -26.21 -6.32
C HIS A 149 -0.61 -24.92 -7.13
N HIS A 150 -1.47 -23.97 -6.85
CA HIS A 150 -1.45 -22.65 -7.46
C HIS A 150 -1.58 -21.57 -6.39
N LYS A 151 -1.05 -20.40 -6.71
CA LYS A 151 -1.14 -19.19 -5.91
C LYS A 151 -1.75 -18.07 -6.74
N ILE A 152 -2.69 -17.31 -6.16
CA ILE A 152 -3.20 -16.08 -6.77
C ILE A 152 -3.06 -14.92 -5.81
N ARG A 153 -2.42 -13.84 -6.29
CA ARG A 153 -2.40 -12.53 -5.66
C ARG A 153 -3.25 -11.57 -6.47
N CYS A 154 -4.23 -10.91 -5.84
CA CYS A 154 -5.19 -10.03 -6.50
C CYS A 154 -5.32 -8.71 -5.75
N LEU A 155 -5.08 -7.57 -6.43
CA LEU A 155 -5.08 -6.25 -5.83
C LEU A 155 -6.00 -5.26 -6.56
N LYS A 156 -6.73 -4.49 -5.78
CA LYS A 156 -7.59 -3.39 -6.24
C LYS A 156 -6.73 -2.24 -6.77
N MET A 157 -7.06 -1.73 -7.97
CA MET A 157 -6.36 -0.62 -8.62
C MET A 157 -7.03 0.73 -8.34
N SER A 158 -8.34 0.73 -8.11
CA SER A 158 -9.17 1.94 -7.95
C SER A 158 -9.04 2.56 -6.56
N GLU A 159 -9.24 3.88 -6.47
CA GLU A 159 -9.22 4.61 -5.21
C GLU A 159 -10.49 4.40 -4.36
N ALA A 160 -10.41 4.68 -3.06
CA ALA A 160 -11.56 4.63 -2.15
C ALA A 160 -12.67 5.62 -2.54
N ARG A 161 -12.30 6.80 -3.07
CA ARG A 161 -13.24 7.82 -3.55
C ARG A 161 -14.09 7.38 -4.73
N ASP A 162 -13.61 6.42 -5.51
CA ASP A 162 -14.32 5.95 -6.69
C ASP A 162 -15.43 4.98 -6.31
N ALA A 163 -15.07 3.97 -5.55
CA ALA A 163 -15.95 2.94 -5.03
C ALA A 163 -15.16 2.02 -4.08
N TYR A 164 -15.87 1.27 -3.26
CA TYR A 164 -15.29 0.20 -2.45
C TYR A 164 -15.97 -1.13 -2.73
N THR A 165 -15.30 -2.19 -2.35
CA THR A 165 -15.79 -3.56 -2.53
C THR A 165 -15.53 -4.38 -1.28
N SER A 166 -16.21 -5.52 -1.20
CA SER A 166 -15.96 -6.55 -0.21
C SER A 166 -16.00 -7.93 -0.84
N ILE A 167 -15.42 -8.90 -0.16
CA ILE A 167 -15.35 -10.29 -0.60
C ILE A 167 -16.11 -11.15 0.42
N SER A 168 -16.93 -12.07 -0.06
CA SER A 168 -17.71 -12.97 0.79
C SER A 168 -17.36 -14.44 0.62
N LYS A 169 -16.74 -14.84 -0.51
CA LYS A 169 -16.58 -16.26 -0.83
C LYS A 169 -15.46 -16.51 -1.82
N PHE A 170 -14.77 -17.63 -1.64
CA PHE A 170 -13.87 -18.25 -2.59
C PHE A 170 -14.30 -19.68 -2.88
N ARG A 171 -14.11 -20.15 -4.12
CA ARG A 171 -14.39 -21.54 -4.52
C ARG A 171 -13.33 -22.04 -5.51
N THR A 172 -12.88 -23.27 -5.29
CA THR A 172 -12.00 -24.05 -6.20
C THR A 172 -12.65 -25.40 -6.49
N ASP A 173 -12.13 -26.12 -7.46
CA ASP A 173 -12.48 -27.53 -7.75
C ASP A 173 -11.62 -28.54 -7.00
N GLY A 174 -10.65 -28.08 -6.21
CA GLY A 174 -9.79 -28.89 -5.35
C GLY A 174 -9.83 -28.48 -3.89
N ASN A 175 -8.72 -28.05 -3.30
CA ASN A 175 -8.61 -27.70 -1.89
C ASN A 175 -7.90 -26.35 -1.72
N PHE A 176 -8.25 -25.62 -0.66
CA PHE A 176 -7.46 -24.50 -0.19
C PHE A 176 -6.34 -24.96 0.75
N TYR A 177 -5.27 -24.18 0.83
CA TYR A 177 -4.15 -24.42 1.70
C TYR A 177 -4.07 -23.40 2.83
N TYR A 178 -3.64 -23.85 4.02
CA TYR A 178 -3.26 -22.93 5.08
C TYR A 178 -1.92 -22.29 4.75
N ARG A 179 -1.82 -20.98 4.97
CA ARG A 179 -0.60 -20.19 4.77
C ARG A 179 0.14 -20.06 6.09
N LYS A 180 0.97 -21.04 6.42
CA LYS A 180 1.72 -21.06 7.66
C LYS A 180 3.07 -20.34 7.49
N GLY A 181 3.29 -19.27 8.25
CA GLY A 181 4.59 -18.60 8.35
C GLY A 181 5.10 -17.93 7.09
N ILE A 182 4.21 -17.65 6.13
CA ILE A 182 4.57 -17.02 4.87
C ILE A 182 4.82 -15.53 5.09
N ASP A 183 5.98 -15.05 4.63
CA ASP A 183 6.33 -13.62 4.50
C ASP A 183 6.62 -12.82 5.78
N ASN A 184 6.93 -13.46 6.91
CA ASN A 184 7.29 -12.73 8.13
C ASN A 184 8.58 -11.89 8.00
N ASN A 185 9.39 -12.15 6.97
CA ASN A 185 10.69 -11.49 6.76
C ASN A 185 10.70 -10.51 5.58
N LYS A 186 9.57 -10.25 4.92
CA LYS A 186 9.51 -9.25 3.87
C LYS A 186 9.61 -7.84 4.44
N LEU A 187 10.27 -6.95 3.70
CA LEU A 187 10.21 -5.52 3.97
C LEU A 187 8.75 -5.05 3.86
N LYS A 188 8.39 -4.09 4.70
CA LYS A 188 7.04 -3.52 4.75
C LYS A 188 7.10 -2.03 4.45
N PHE A 189 6.46 -1.63 3.39
CA PHE A 189 6.39 -0.23 2.99
C PHE A 189 5.00 0.33 3.23
N MET A 190 4.92 1.61 3.57
CA MET A 190 3.67 2.34 3.69
C MET A 190 3.68 3.53 2.75
N CYS A 191 2.62 3.71 1.97
CA CYS A 191 2.41 4.84 1.07
C CYS A 191 1.40 5.80 1.70
N LEU A 192 1.84 7.03 1.98
CA LEU A 192 1.00 8.14 2.42
C LEU A 192 1.02 9.22 1.32
N ASN A 193 -0.03 9.28 0.51
CA ASN A 193 0.03 10.08 -0.70
C ASN A 193 -1.36 10.60 -1.15
N ALA A 194 -1.31 11.52 -2.09
CA ALA A 194 -2.45 12.03 -2.83
C ALA A 194 -2.61 11.30 -4.19
N SER A 195 -2.98 12.04 -5.22
CA SER A 195 -3.26 11.53 -6.57
C SER A 195 -2.06 10.83 -7.23
N SER A 196 -0.85 11.34 -7.05
CA SER A 196 0.34 10.76 -7.67
C SER A 196 0.62 9.34 -7.16
N GLY A 197 0.55 9.11 -5.84
CA GLY A 197 0.76 7.78 -5.28
C GLY A 197 -0.40 6.82 -5.54
N SER A 198 -1.63 7.32 -5.64
CA SER A 198 -2.78 6.50 -6.01
C SER A 198 -2.81 6.12 -7.51
N GLY A 199 -1.87 6.64 -8.31
CA GLY A 199 -1.77 6.33 -9.74
C GLY A 199 -2.90 6.94 -10.57
N TYR A 200 -3.31 8.17 -10.24
CA TYR A 200 -4.38 8.92 -10.88
C TYR A 200 -4.07 9.17 -12.35
N GLY A 201 -4.80 8.52 -13.24
CA GLY A 201 -4.67 8.68 -14.68
C GLY A 201 -3.34 8.16 -15.28
N VAL A 202 -2.60 7.33 -14.55
CA VAL A 202 -1.27 6.82 -14.93
C VAL A 202 -1.27 5.97 -16.20
N LEU A 203 -2.38 5.30 -16.50
CA LEU A 203 -2.56 4.45 -17.69
C LEU A 203 -3.04 5.21 -18.92
N SER A 204 -2.94 6.54 -18.94
CA SER A 204 -3.03 7.36 -20.14
C SER A 204 -1.68 7.92 -20.50
N TYR A 205 -1.42 8.11 -21.79
CA TYR A 205 -0.16 8.63 -22.29
C TYR A 205 -0.39 9.66 -23.38
N SER A 206 0.23 10.81 -23.23
CA SER A 206 0.27 11.85 -24.25
C SER A 206 1.56 12.64 -24.18
N GLU A 207 2.01 13.18 -25.32
CA GLU A 207 3.18 14.03 -25.42
C GLU A 207 2.79 15.50 -25.53
N GLY A 208 3.63 16.38 -24.98
CA GLY A 208 3.49 17.82 -25.03
C GLY A 208 2.50 18.38 -24.00
N SER A 209 1.33 17.77 -23.85
CA SER A 209 0.30 18.16 -22.89
C SER A 209 -0.63 16.99 -22.59
N SER A 210 -1.32 17.05 -21.44
CA SER A 210 -2.34 16.03 -21.12
C SER A 210 -3.54 16.14 -22.03
N LYS A 211 -3.94 15.04 -22.67
CA LYS A 211 -5.07 14.97 -23.62
C LYS A 211 -6.26 14.21 -23.06
N TYR A 212 -6.09 13.45 -22.00
CA TYR A 212 -7.09 12.53 -21.44
C TYR A 212 -7.63 13.04 -20.12
N SER A 213 -8.91 12.78 -19.89
CA SER A 213 -9.52 12.92 -18.57
C SER A 213 -9.33 11.67 -17.74
N ARG A 214 -9.19 11.83 -16.44
CA ARG A 214 -9.08 10.72 -15.50
C ARG A 214 -10.38 9.91 -15.44
N THR A 215 -10.23 8.60 -15.44
CA THR A 215 -11.28 7.60 -15.20
C THR A 215 -10.75 6.53 -14.24
N THR A 216 -11.62 5.67 -13.69
CA THR A 216 -11.18 4.49 -12.94
C THR A 216 -10.42 3.51 -13.83
N LYS A 217 -10.78 3.45 -15.12
CA LYS A 217 -10.13 2.59 -16.13
C LYS A 217 -8.66 2.96 -16.37
N ASN A 218 -8.34 4.25 -16.41
CA ASN A 218 -6.97 4.71 -16.70
C ASN A 218 -6.17 5.06 -15.44
N SER A 219 -6.64 4.65 -14.25
CA SER A 219 -5.96 4.87 -12.98
C SER A 219 -5.52 3.56 -12.35
N SER A 220 -4.32 3.54 -11.74
CA SER A 220 -3.78 2.35 -11.10
C SER A 220 -2.66 2.67 -10.12
N SER A 221 -2.87 2.43 -8.85
CA SER A 221 -1.79 2.54 -7.86
C SER A 221 -0.66 1.54 -8.11
N LEU A 222 -0.95 0.39 -8.71
CA LEU A 222 0.04 -0.63 -9.01
C LEU A 222 1.08 -0.16 -10.05
N HIS A 223 0.73 0.86 -10.84
CA HIS A 223 1.64 1.53 -11.79
C HIS A 223 2.21 2.84 -11.25
N SER A 224 1.96 3.16 -9.96
CA SER A 224 2.56 4.33 -9.34
C SER A 224 4.02 4.09 -8.93
N TYR A 225 4.81 5.15 -8.84
CA TYR A 225 6.20 5.06 -8.37
C TYR A 225 6.33 4.43 -6.98
N MET A 226 5.33 4.59 -6.12
CA MET A 226 5.31 3.98 -4.78
C MET A 226 5.27 2.45 -4.86
N PHE A 227 4.34 1.91 -5.64
CA PHE A 227 4.22 0.46 -5.82
C PHE A 227 5.41 -0.11 -6.59
N MET A 228 5.84 0.58 -7.65
CA MET A 228 7.03 0.18 -8.42
C MET A 228 8.27 0.12 -7.52
N THR A 229 8.45 1.08 -6.61
CA THR A 229 9.55 1.07 -5.64
C THR A 229 9.45 -0.12 -4.69
N ALA A 230 8.30 -0.36 -4.05
CA ALA A 230 8.11 -1.50 -3.15
C ALA A 230 8.37 -2.85 -3.85
N ARG A 231 7.87 -2.98 -5.09
CA ARG A 231 8.10 -4.16 -5.92
C ARG A 231 9.60 -4.45 -6.14
N ARG A 232 10.43 -3.42 -6.30
CA ARG A 232 11.88 -3.59 -6.50
C ARG A 232 12.55 -4.34 -5.33
N PHE A 233 12.00 -4.21 -4.13
CA PHE A 233 12.50 -4.87 -2.91
C PHE A 233 11.70 -6.13 -2.54
N ASP A 234 10.76 -6.57 -3.37
CA ASP A 234 9.77 -7.61 -3.02
C ASP A 234 9.06 -7.31 -1.70
N ALA A 235 8.80 -6.04 -1.42
CA ALA A 235 8.20 -5.58 -0.17
C ALA A 235 6.67 -5.64 -0.24
N ASP A 236 6.05 -5.94 0.91
CA ASP A 236 4.63 -5.66 1.10
C ASP A 236 4.41 -4.14 1.16
N ILE A 237 3.27 -3.65 0.69
CA ILE A 237 2.95 -2.23 0.73
C ILE A 237 1.50 -1.96 1.14
N HIS A 238 1.31 -1.09 2.13
CA HIS A 238 0.02 -0.56 2.52
C HIS A 238 -0.17 0.87 2.02
N TYR A 239 -1.35 1.15 1.49
CA TYR A 239 -1.73 2.48 1.00
C TYR A 239 -2.71 3.17 1.94
N VAL A 240 -2.42 4.44 2.24
CA VAL A 240 -3.38 5.44 2.70
C VAL A 240 -3.24 6.61 1.73
N ALA A 241 -3.89 6.49 0.60
CA ALA A 241 -3.74 7.43 -0.51
C ALA A 241 -5.05 7.63 -1.26
N GLN A 242 -5.32 8.88 -1.64
CA GLN A 242 -6.46 9.24 -2.47
C GLN A 242 -6.21 10.62 -3.11
N ALA A 243 -6.66 10.78 -4.33
CA ALA A 243 -6.58 12.06 -5.03
C ALA A 243 -7.29 13.19 -4.26
N GLY A 244 -6.63 14.35 -4.16
CA GLY A 244 -7.13 15.52 -3.44
C GLY A 244 -6.76 15.55 -1.96
N TRP A 245 -6.12 14.52 -1.40
CA TRP A 245 -5.71 14.52 0.00
C TRP A 245 -4.41 15.29 0.23
N GLY A 246 -4.31 15.91 1.40
CA GLY A 246 -3.12 16.61 1.90
C GLY A 246 -2.87 16.32 3.37
N ILE A 247 -2.08 17.16 4.00
CA ILE A 247 -1.81 17.14 5.44
C ILE A 247 -2.96 17.79 6.23
N ARG A 248 -3.52 18.88 5.70
CA ARG A 248 -4.64 19.62 6.33
C ARG A 248 -5.91 19.59 5.48
N PHE A 249 -5.76 19.31 4.19
CA PHE A 249 -6.87 19.38 3.24
C PHE A 249 -7.23 18.00 2.66
N PRO A 250 -8.53 17.72 2.39
CA PRO A 250 -9.70 18.44 2.93
C PRO A 250 -9.77 18.24 4.45
N SER A 251 -10.25 19.23 5.19
CA SER A 251 -10.14 19.29 6.66
C SER A 251 -10.62 18.02 7.39
N THR A 252 -11.63 17.35 6.86
CA THR A 252 -12.21 16.12 7.44
C THR A 252 -11.55 14.83 6.94
N GLN A 253 -10.87 14.89 5.78
CA GLN A 253 -10.27 13.73 5.12
C GLN A 253 -8.78 13.95 4.80
N ALA A 254 -8.15 14.92 5.43
CA ALA A 254 -6.70 15.01 5.43
C ALA A 254 -6.09 13.70 5.95
N ILE A 255 -4.94 13.31 5.40
CA ILE A 255 -4.32 12.02 5.75
C ILE A 255 -4.19 11.79 7.26
N PRO A 256 -3.75 12.77 8.08
CA PRO A 256 -3.70 12.56 9.53
C PRO A 256 -5.03 12.16 10.17
N ASN A 257 -6.16 12.64 9.62
CA ASN A 257 -7.50 12.34 10.15
C ASN A 257 -8.03 10.97 9.71
N VAL A 258 -7.62 10.49 8.54
CA VAL A 258 -8.05 9.17 8.02
C VAL A 258 -7.08 8.05 8.41
N PHE A 259 -5.92 8.40 8.92
CA PHE A 259 -4.83 7.47 9.18
C PHE A 259 -5.15 6.39 10.21
N ASP A 260 -6.02 6.67 11.17
CA ASP A 260 -6.41 5.73 12.22
C ASP A 260 -7.56 4.79 11.82
N TYR A 261 -7.99 4.85 10.57
CA TYR A 261 -9.11 4.06 10.08
C TYR A 261 -8.70 3.07 8.98
N THR A 262 -9.49 2.04 8.79
CA THR A 262 -9.27 1.03 7.73
C THR A 262 -9.44 1.61 6.33
N GLY A 263 -10.20 2.70 6.19
CA GLY A 263 -10.41 3.40 4.93
C GLY A 263 -11.50 4.46 5.00
N VAL A 264 -11.89 4.95 3.84
CA VAL A 264 -13.02 5.87 3.65
C VAL A 264 -13.96 5.31 2.60
N THR A 265 -15.19 5.79 2.58
CA THR A 265 -16.18 5.48 1.53
C THR A 265 -16.49 6.74 0.72
N PRO A 266 -16.98 6.63 -0.52
CA PRO A 266 -17.38 7.79 -1.32
C PRO A 266 -18.38 8.70 -0.63
N SER A 267 -19.33 8.14 0.09
CA SER A 267 -20.36 8.88 0.84
C SER A 267 -19.81 9.71 2.02
N ASN A 268 -18.66 9.36 2.55
CA ASN A 268 -18.01 10.11 3.64
C ASN A 268 -17.44 11.46 3.18
N ASN A 269 -17.33 11.66 1.88
CA ASN A 269 -16.92 12.95 1.33
C ASN A 269 -17.91 14.10 1.64
N VAL A 270 -19.16 13.78 1.95
CA VAL A 270 -20.22 14.79 2.14
C VAL A 270 -20.26 15.28 3.59
N ASN A 271 -20.07 14.41 4.58
CA ASN A 271 -20.28 14.74 5.99
C ASN A 271 -19.03 14.62 6.87
N GLY A 272 -17.89 14.26 6.30
CA GLY A 272 -16.64 14.10 7.04
C GLY A 272 -16.60 12.97 8.09
N ALA A 273 -17.66 12.20 8.22
CA ALA A 273 -17.72 11.08 9.16
C ALA A 273 -17.05 9.85 8.53
N LEU A 274 -16.02 9.34 9.19
CA LEU A 274 -15.40 8.06 8.81
C LEU A 274 -16.23 6.93 9.44
N THR A 275 -16.84 6.10 8.60
CA THR A 275 -17.70 5.00 9.04
C THR A 275 -17.00 3.64 8.98
N THR A 276 -15.76 3.60 8.57
CA THR A 276 -14.93 2.40 8.54
C THR A 276 -14.39 2.07 9.93
N GLY A 277 -13.93 0.83 10.15
CA GLY A 277 -13.35 0.42 11.42
C GLY A 277 -12.05 1.16 11.74
N VAL A 278 -11.70 1.19 13.02
CA VAL A 278 -10.40 1.66 13.48
C VAL A 278 -9.33 0.68 13.02
N TRP A 279 -8.21 1.19 12.52
CA TRP A 279 -7.07 0.39 12.10
C TRP A 279 -6.20 0.00 13.30
N ASP A 280 -5.87 -1.27 13.42
CA ASP A 280 -4.87 -1.75 14.38
C ASP A 280 -3.47 -1.52 13.82
N HIS A 281 -2.81 -0.47 14.27
CA HIS A 281 -1.45 -0.10 13.83
C HIS A 281 -0.39 -1.17 14.16
N SER A 282 -0.65 -2.05 15.11
CA SER A 282 0.28 -3.14 15.45
C SER A 282 0.22 -4.30 14.45
N SER A 283 -0.85 -4.40 13.66
CA SER A 283 -1.02 -5.46 12.67
C SER A 283 -0.08 -5.31 11.45
N TYR A 284 0.41 -4.09 11.21
CA TYR A 284 1.35 -3.80 10.13
C TYR A 284 2.31 -2.68 10.54
N VAL A 285 3.53 -3.05 10.87
CA VAL A 285 4.60 -2.12 11.24
C VAL A 285 5.53 -1.94 10.05
N PRO A 286 5.55 -0.76 9.40
CA PRO A 286 6.38 -0.52 8.22
C PRO A 286 7.86 -0.34 8.57
N ASP A 287 8.74 -0.78 7.66
CA ASP A 287 10.17 -0.43 7.68
C ASP A 287 10.42 0.93 7.04
N VAL A 288 9.65 1.25 5.98
CA VAL A 288 9.75 2.50 5.23
C VAL A 288 8.37 3.12 5.03
N ILE A 289 8.25 4.40 5.36
CA ILE A 289 7.06 5.21 5.11
C ILE A 289 7.40 6.23 4.03
N MET A 290 6.82 6.08 2.85
CA MET A 290 6.96 7.00 1.73
C MET A 290 5.82 8.02 1.77
N MET A 291 6.15 9.29 2.00
CA MET A 291 5.18 10.41 2.06
C MET A 291 5.40 11.38 0.91
N HIS A 292 4.37 11.62 0.10
CA HIS A 292 4.35 12.70 -0.90
C HIS A 292 3.04 13.49 -0.76
N LEU A 293 3.09 14.54 0.01
CA LEU A 293 1.94 15.36 0.43
C LEU A 293 2.31 16.84 0.40
N GLY A 294 1.30 17.69 0.40
CA GLY A 294 1.46 19.16 0.49
C GLY A 294 0.96 19.90 -0.73
N GLY A 295 1.02 19.34 -1.93
CA GLY A 295 0.54 20.02 -3.13
C GLY A 295 -0.92 20.49 -3.01
N ASN A 296 -1.81 19.62 -2.56
CA ASN A 296 -3.23 19.95 -2.37
C ASN A 296 -3.49 20.96 -1.22
N ASP A 297 -2.56 21.08 -0.28
CA ASP A 297 -2.64 22.08 0.79
C ASP A 297 -2.28 23.47 0.28
N ILE A 298 -1.23 23.56 -0.51
CA ILE A 298 -0.59 24.81 -0.91
C ILE A 298 -1.30 25.50 -2.07
N ASP A 299 -1.94 24.74 -2.94
CA ASP A 299 -2.73 25.29 -4.07
C ASP A 299 -4.01 26.01 -3.61
N ARG A 300 -4.24 26.11 -2.31
CA ARG A 300 -5.43 26.75 -1.74
C ARG A 300 -5.22 28.21 -1.43
N SER A 301 -6.28 29.00 -1.63
CA SER A 301 -6.30 30.44 -1.30
C SER A 301 -6.21 30.72 0.22
N ASP A 302 -6.59 29.75 1.06
CA ASP A 302 -6.55 29.83 2.52
C ASP A 302 -5.32 29.12 3.14
N PHE A 303 -4.29 28.82 2.33
CA PHE A 303 -3.06 28.20 2.80
C PHE A 303 -2.33 29.09 3.83
N ASN A 304 -1.99 28.46 4.96
CA ASN A 304 -1.15 29.07 6.00
C ASN A 304 0.09 28.20 6.22
N LEU A 305 1.26 28.76 5.96
CA LEU A 305 2.53 28.03 6.03
C LEU A 305 2.85 27.55 7.45
N THR A 306 2.58 28.38 8.49
CA THR A 306 2.84 27.99 9.88
C THR A 306 2.00 26.80 10.29
N ASP A 307 0.69 26.87 10.08
CA ASP A 307 -0.23 25.79 10.40
C ASP A 307 0.10 24.51 9.60
N TYR A 308 0.55 24.65 8.35
CA TYR A 308 0.97 23.51 7.52
C TYR A 308 2.20 22.84 8.11
N LYS A 309 3.24 23.59 8.46
CA LYS A 309 4.45 23.08 9.09
C LYS A 309 4.15 22.36 10.42
N GLU A 310 3.32 22.96 11.28
CA GLU A 310 2.89 22.37 12.54
C GLU A 310 2.16 21.03 12.30
N ALA A 311 1.29 20.95 11.32
CA ALA A 311 0.57 19.72 10.99
C ALA A 311 1.50 18.64 10.43
N VAL A 312 2.50 19.00 9.61
CA VAL A 312 3.53 18.06 9.13
C VAL A 312 4.31 17.48 10.30
N VAL A 313 4.82 18.33 11.20
CA VAL A 313 5.59 17.91 12.38
C VAL A 313 4.75 16.99 13.25
N SER A 314 3.54 17.41 13.63
CA SER A 314 2.64 16.62 14.46
C SER A 314 2.35 15.23 13.88
N PHE A 315 2.15 15.15 12.57
CA PHE A 315 1.85 13.88 11.92
C PHE A 315 3.08 12.98 11.84
N VAL A 316 4.26 13.51 11.52
CA VAL A 316 5.50 12.72 11.48
C VAL A 316 5.93 12.26 12.88
N GLU A 317 5.73 13.08 13.90
CA GLU A 317 5.94 12.65 15.30
C GLU A 317 4.97 11.53 15.70
N LYS A 318 3.70 11.58 15.29
CA LYS A 318 2.74 10.49 15.47
C LYS A 318 3.21 9.21 14.78
N LEU A 319 3.70 9.29 13.54
CA LEU A 319 4.24 8.15 12.81
C LEU A 319 5.46 7.55 13.54
N HIS A 320 6.36 8.39 14.01
CA HIS A 320 7.54 7.95 14.76
C HIS A 320 7.18 7.33 16.12
N TYR A 321 6.13 7.84 16.79
CA TYR A 321 5.60 7.23 18.01
C TYR A 321 5.01 5.84 17.76
N LEU A 322 4.22 5.68 16.70
CA LEU A 322 3.60 4.40 16.34
C LEU A 322 4.61 3.39 15.78
N TYR A 323 5.61 3.87 15.05
CA TYR A 323 6.58 3.06 14.30
C TYR A 323 8.01 3.59 14.52
N PRO A 324 8.58 3.43 15.71
CA PRO A 324 9.84 4.10 16.09
C PRO A 324 11.06 3.68 15.25
N LEU A 325 11.01 2.53 14.59
CA LEU A 325 12.09 2.03 13.72
C LEU A 325 11.89 2.35 12.25
N ALA A 326 10.69 2.78 11.86
CA ALA A 326 10.36 3.11 10.48
C ALA A 326 11.17 4.32 9.98
N LYS A 327 11.57 4.26 8.70
CA LYS A 327 12.24 5.36 8.01
C LYS A 327 11.22 6.17 7.24
N VAL A 328 11.01 7.43 7.62
CA VAL A 328 10.13 8.35 6.91
C VAL A 328 10.89 8.97 5.75
N LEU A 329 10.43 8.75 4.52
CA LEU A 329 10.92 9.42 3.33
C LEU A 329 9.93 10.49 2.91
N TRP A 330 10.33 11.74 3.07
CA TRP A 330 9.59 12.88 2.54
C TRP A 330 9.93 13.06 1.07
N LEU A 331 8.98 12.77 0.21
CA LEU A 331 9.12 12.79 -1.24
C LEU A 331 8.54 14.10 -1.78
N HIS A 332 9.24 14.76 -2.69
CA HIS A 332 8.69 15.89 -3.42
C HIS A 332 9.43 16.14 -4.74
N THR A 333 8.90 17.03 -5.58
CA THR A 333 9.55 17.49 -6.80
C THR A 333 10.30 18.80 -6.57
N ASN A 334 11.29 19.12 -7.40
CA ASN A 334 12.12 20.33 -7.27
C ASN A 334 11.34 21.66 -7.24
N THR A 335 10.08 21.65 -7.63
CA THR A 335 9.30 22.89 -7.82
C THR A 335 7.97 22.87 -7.11
N ASP A 336 7.66 21.81 -6.39
CA ASP A 336 6.49 21.81 -5.55
C ASP A 336 6.85 22.33 -4.15
N SER A 337 5.86 22.78 -3.49
CA SER A 337 5.89 23.26 -2.13
C SER A 337 6.04 22.12 -1.11
N GLY A 338 6.26 20.89 -1.55
CA GLY A 338 6.66 19.77 -0.70
C GLY A 338 7.95 20.08 0.07
N GLY A 339 8.82 20.91 -0.46
CA GLY A 339 9.99 21.43 0.23
C GLY A 339 9.67 22.14 1.55
N TYR A 340 8.54 22.79 1.70
CA TYR A 340 8.12 23.38 2.99
C TYR A 340 7.89 22.32 4.07
N GLY A 341 7.37 21.16 3.67
CA GLY A 341 7.20 20.04 4.59
C GLY A 341 8.53 19.50 5.08
N PHE A 342 9.51 19.34 4.17
CA PHE A 342 10.85 18.88 4.56
C PHE A 342 11.56 19.90 5.47
N THR A 343 11.48 21.20 5.15
CA THR A 343 12.00 22.27 6.03
C THR A 343 11.42 22.17 7.45
N ALA A 344 10.12 21.87 7.59
CA ALA A 344 9.53 21.66 8.91
C ALA A 344 10.14 20.48 9.66
N LEU A 345 10.49 19.38 8.96
CA LEU A 345 11.14 18.22 9.55
C LEU A 345 12.60 18.49 9.93
N GLU A 346 13.31 19.37 9.23
CA GLU A 346 14.64 19.84 9.62
C GLU A 346 14.55 20.69 10.90
N GLU A 347 13.64 21.67 10.92
CA GLU A 347 13.44 22.61 12.02
C GLU A 347 13.06 21.89 13.33
N CYS A 348 12.24 20.83 13.29
CA CYS A 348 11.86 20.06 14.48
C CYS A 348 12.90 19.00 14.89
N GLY A 349 13.95 18.81 14.10
CA GLY A 349 15.03 17.88 14.37
C GLY A 349 14.75 16.43 13.97
N ALA A 350 13.68 16.14 13.21
CA ALA A 350 13.37 14.79 12.70
C ALA A 350 14.51 14.25 11.81
N VAL A 351 15.07 15.14 10.98
CA VAL A 351 16.18 14.82 10.07
C VAL A 351 17.48 14.57 10.85
N SER A 352 17.84 15.45 11.79
CA SER A 352 19.05 15.33 12.60
C SER A 352 19.01 14.11 13.53
N LYS A 353 17.83 13.71 13.99
CA LYS A 353 17.61 12.47 14.76
C LYS A 353 17.60 11.21 13.89
N GLY A 354 17.62 11.35 12.58
CA GLY A 354 17.82 10.25 11.61
C GLY A 354 16.57 9.43 11.27
N TYR A 355 15.36 9.83 11.66
CA TYR A 355 14.16 9.10 11.32
C TYR A 355 13.39 9.67 10.10
N ALA A 356 13.75 10.87 9.62
CA ALA A 356 13.22 11.44 8.38
C ALA A 356 14.34 11.79 7.39
N LYS A 357 14.10 11.56 6.10
CA LYS A 357 15.00 11.90 5.00
C LYS A 357 14.22 12.45 3.81
N GLU A 358 14.89 13.30 3.03
CA GLU A 358 14.37 13.88 1.79
C GLU A 358 14.70 13.02 0.59
N VAL A 359 13.74 12.89 -0.34
CA VAL A 359 14.00 12.37 -1.69
C VAL A 359 13.34 13.26 -2.72
N ILE A 360 14.14 13.82 -3.60
CA ILE A 360 13.68 14.68 -4.68
C ILE A 360 13.63 13.89 -5.98
N PHE A 361 12.51 13.94 -6.70
CA PHE A 361 12.32 13.27 -7.97
C PHE A 361 11.75 14.21 -9.04
N PRO A 362 11.78 13.85 -10.33
CA PRO A 362 11.36 14.73 -11.40
C PRO A 362 9.87 15.11 -11.31
N LYS A 363 9.58 16.37 -11.59
CA LYS A 363 8.21 16.87 -11.79
C LYS A 363 7.57 16.18 -13.02
N VAL A 364 6.23 16.20 -13.09
CA VAL A 364 5.45 15.76 -14.26
C VAL A 364 6.07 16.27 -15.57
N GLY A 365 6.35 15.38 -16.49
CA GLY A 365 6.94 15.68 -17.80
C GLY A 365 8.38 16.16 -17.79
N LYS A 366 9.14 15.94 -16.66
CA LYS A 366 10.55 16.39 -16.54
C LYS A 366 11.55 15.26 -16.27
N GLY A 367 11.10 14.02 -16.15
CA GLY A 367 11.97 12.87 -15.95
C GLY A 367 12.75 12.48 -17.21
N GLU A 368 13.67 11.53 -17.07
CA GLU A 368 14.54 11.02 -18.13
C GLU A 368 13.72 10.33 -19.25
N THR A 369 12.91 9.34 -18.87
CA THR A 369 12.06 8.58 -19.80
C THR A 369 10.68 9.19 -19.96
N GLY A 370 10.21 9.90 -18.94
CA GLY A 370 8.93 10.62 -18.92
C GLY A 370 9.00 12.04 -19.46
N LEU A 371 10.13 12.46 -20.05
CA LEU A 371 10.31 13.82 -20.58
C LEU A 371 9.20 14.19 -21.56
N ASN A 372 8.54 15.34 -21.28
CA ASN A 372 7.42 15.89 -22.06
C ASN A 372 6.23 14.92 -22.22
N THR A 373 6.04 14.00 -21.27
CA THR A 373 4.94 13.04 -21.25
C THR A 373 4.00 13.27 -20.08
N TYR A 374 2.71 12.99 -20.29
CA TYR A 374 1.64 13.23 -19.33
C TYR A 374 0.68 12.05 -19.29
N GLY A 375 0.19 11.73 -18.10
CA GLY A 375 -0.97 10.91 -17.85
C GLY A 375 -2.27 11.72 -18.01
N ALA A 376 -3.39 11.18 -17.59
CA ALA A 376 -4.65 11.89 -17.62
C ALA A 376 -4.67 13.06 -16.61
N SER A 377 -5.44 14.11 -16.94
CA SER A 377 -5.68 15.27 -16.09
C SER A 377 -4.39 15.91 -15.56
N SER A 378 -3.38 16.02 -16.43
CA SER A 378 -2.06 16.62 -16.14
C SER A 378 -1.26 15.96 -15.02
N HIS A 379 -1.53 14.70 -14.73
CA HIS A 379 -0.75 13.90 -13.79
C HIS A 379 0.43 13.19 -14.48
N HIS A 380 1.24 12.51 -13.69
CA HIS A 380 2.39 11.75 -14.19
C HIS A 380 1.95 10.65 -15.16
N SER A 381 2.60 10.53 -16.31
CA SER A 381 2.51 9.34 -17.16
C SER A 381 3.18 8.15 -16.47
N PHE A 382 2.93 6.93 -16.95
CA PHE A 382 3.64 5.76 -16.42
C PHE A 382 5.16 5.89 -16.60
N LYS A 383 5.65 6.48 -17.69
CA LYS A 383 7.09 6.78 -17.86
C LYS A 383 7.64 7.68 -16.76
N SER A 384 6.91 8.75 -16.38
CA SER A 384 7.32 9.62 -15.27
C SER A 384 7.29 8.89 -13.91
N HIS A 385 6.38 7.94 -13.72
CA HIS A 385 6.35 7.10 -12.53
C HIS A 385 7.55 6.14 -12.46
N LEU A 386 8.00 5.60 -13.61
CA LEU A 386 9.20 4.76 -13.68
C LEU A 386 10.46 5.55 -13.33
N ASP A 387 10.60 6.80 -13.83
CA ASP A 387 11.71 7.69 -13.48
C ASP A 387 11.77 7.96 -11.98
N ALA A 388 10.63 8.31 -11.37
CA ALA A 388 10.54 8.56 -9.94
C ALA A 388 10.88 7.30 -9.13
N SER A 389 10.34 6.14 -9.51
CA SER A 389 10.63 4.86 -8.85
C SER A 389 12.11 4.48 -8.90
N LYS A 390 12.80 4.72 -10.02
CA LYS A 390 14.25 4.49 -10.16
C LYS A 390 15.03 5.29 -9.13
N ILE A 391 14.72 6.58 -8.99
CA ILE A 391 15.39 7.47 -8.04
C ILE A 391 15.13 7.04 -6.60
N ILE A 392 13.88 6.78 -6.24
CA ILE A 392 13.50 6.39 -4.87
C ILE A 392 14.11 5.03 -4.51
N THR A 393 14.12 4.06 -5.45
CA THR A 393 14.73 2.74 -5.25
C THR A 393 16.22 2.86 -4.98
N ASN A 394 16.96 3.64 -5.80
CA ASN A 394 18.40 3.85 -5.62
C ASN A 394 18.67 4.50 -4.26
N PHE A 395 17.91 5.54 -3.90
CA PHE A 395 18.07 6.21 -2.61
C PHE A 395 17.87 5.24 -1.43
N ILE A 396 16.84 4.42 -1.45
CA ILE A 396 16.55 3.44 -0.39
C ILE A 396 17.67 2.39 -0.31
N SER A 397 18.10 1.85 -1.45
CA SER A 397 19.15 0.84 -1.50
C SER A 397 20.48 1.39 -0.99
N GLU A 398 20.91 2.57 -1.45
CA GLU A 398 22.15 3.20 -1.07
C GLU A 398 22.16 3.67 0.40
N THR A 399 21.02 4.21 0.87
CA THR A 399 20.93 4.82 2.21
C THR A 399 20.70 3.79 3.32
N TYR A 400 19.87 2.77 3.05
CA TYR A 400 19.48 1.78 4.07
C TYR A 400 20.05 0.39 3.81
N HIS A 401 20.78 0.21 2.70
CA HIS A 401 21.41 -1.04 2.28
C HIS A 401 20.42 -2.19 2.10
N TYR A 402 19.16 -1.86 1.75
CA TYR A 402 18.19 -2.88 1.39
C TYR A 402 18.51 -3.43 -0.02
N GLN A 403 18.41 -4.74 -0.13
CA GLN A 403 18.71 -5.43 -1.38
C GLN A 403 17.58 -5.24 -2.40
N VAL A 404 17.92 -4.78 -3.59
CA VAL A 404 17.02 -4.77 -4.75
C VAL A 404 17.00 -6.17 -5.35
N VAL A 405 15.83 -6.79 -5.43
CA VAL A 405 15.66 -8.20 -5.85
C VAL A 405 14.94 -8.35 -7.19
N ASN A 406 14.07 -7.42 -7.55
CA ASN A 406 13.32 -7.50 -8.80
C ASN A 406 13.85 -6.51 -9.84
N GLU A 407 13.86 -6.90 -11.11
CA GLU A 407 14.20 -6.02 -12.22
C GLU A 407 13.14 -4.91 -12.40
N PRO A 408 13.54 -3.72 -12.93
CA PRO A 408 12.59 -2.67 -13.25
C PRO A 408 11.64 -3.12 -14.36
N LEU A 409 10.38 -2.71 -14.26
CA LEU A 409 9.43 -2.84 -15.36
C LEU A 409 9.63 -1.70 -16.36
N THR A 410 9.20 -1.89 -17.60
CA THR A 410 9.27 -0.90 -18.68
C THR A 410 7.88 -0.47 -19.13
N PHE A 411 7.79 0.68 -19.76
CA PHE A 411 6.53 1.19 -20.30
C PHE A 411 5.94 0.27 -21.36
N GLU A 412 6.80 -0.29 -22.22
CA GLU A 412 6.41 -1.13 -23.37
C GLU A 412 5.75 -2.44 -22.94
N GLN A 413 6.10 -2.97 -21.75
CA GLN A 413 5.47 -4.16 -21.19
C GLN A 413 3.97 -3.96 -20.90
N PHE A 414 3.49 -2.71 -20.83
CA PHE A 414 2.11 -2.36 -20.52
C PHE A 414 1.39 -1.64 -21.68
N ASP A 415 1.96 -1.64 -22.86
CA ASP A 415 1.42 -0.93 -24.02
C ASP A 415 -0.04 -1.32 -24.35
N PHE A 416 -0.40 -2.57 -24.07
CA PHE A 416 -1.74 -3.13 -24.29
C PHE A 416 -2.84 -2.49 -23.41
N MET A 417 -2.48 -1.84 -22.30
CA MET A 417 -3.45 -1.21 -21.39
C MET A 417 -3.34 0.32 -21.34
N ILE A 418 -2.33 0.90 -21.95
CA ILE A 418 -2.11 2.35 -21.97
C ILE A 418 -3.03 3.00 -23.00
N GLU A 419 -3.83 3.97 -22.57
CA GLU A 419 -4.63 4.83 -23.44
C GLU A 419 -3.73 5.87 -24.10
N LYS A 420 -3.65 5.85 -25.47
CA LYS A 420 -2.79 6.71 -26.29
C LYS A 420 -3.58 7.57 -27.24
#